data_5f0384e579285e70bf4c46b03b068b57
#
_entry.id   5f0384e579285e70bf4c46b03b068b57
#
_cell.length_a   1.000
_cell.length_b   1.000
_cell.length_c   1.000
_cell.angle_alpha   90.00
_cell.angle_beta   90.00
_cell.angle_gamma   90.00
#
_symmetry.space_group_name_H-M   'P 1'
#
loop_
_entity.id
_entity.type
_entity.pdbx_description
1 polymer ?
#
loop_
_entity_poly.entity_id
_entity_poly.type
_entity_poly.pdbx_seq_one_letter_code
_entity_poly.pdbx_strand_id
1 'polypeptide(L)'
;MTKVQIFTDKNQQGFLGFPNAVKANGLVFTSGVRSKPKKQKDRNFSGIPQEYREKEQRFSLVDEFEGKVCYDAAHTHGALQDLLELCGSDSTQILRQHMWQRDKRFFPAYENIRKKVQTVPAPSSGLGVEYVFGDREGSIGLDAIAVCPNESSLYPQREVIAKLDNKKLPSAGFYSQAVKTGDLVFTAGHIPIKTSTEGMPVVTSFNDIPVEGRFLATGRSHPDSRDGPIAAQAWYTYNELKRTLENHGVKLSDTINSTVYLTDIRDFPVFHRIHTHFFPENGPALTVIGFSEVGHRGCLIEIELTAVKTLNKSKIKRVDWPVKPPFNAPAATITDNLIFLSGICGLKEDGTMFTNEQNSAEINFPDTITQLLTVDSELVGQTWYALNIISQISKKAGSSIDNLLKISVYLKDEKDFEIFQKIFNSLVLKENFPALECIIIPNPGPTEHARIQIEAIASKI
;
A
#
# COMPACT_ATOMS: atom_id res chain seq x y z
N MET A 1 -19.22 15.27 7.77
CA MET A 1 -18.52 14.05 8.24
C MET A 1 -17.33 14.48 9.09
N THR A 2 -17.18 13.97 10.32
CA THR A 2 -16.13 14.46 11.21
C THR A 2 -14.89 13.58 11.07
N LYS A 3 -13.80 14.17 10.57
CA LYS A 3 -12.45 13.62 10.57
C LYS A 3 -11.81 13.95 11.92
N VAL A 4 -11.25 12.96 12.61
CA VAL A 4 -10.59 13.13 13.90
C VAL A 4 -9.11 12.66 13.77
N GLN A 5 -8.19 13.57 14.11
CA GLN A 5 -6.76 13.24 14.21
C GLN A 5 -6.48 12.64 15.60
N ILE A 6 -5.67 11.59 15.64
CA ILE A 6 -5.26 10.90 16.85
C ILE A 6 -3.73 11.04 17.00
N PHE A 7 -3.31 11.44 18.19
CA PHE A 7 -1.90 11.57 18.56
C PHE A 7 -1.62 10.73 19.81
N THR A 8 -0.50 10.03 19.81
CA THR A 8 -0.07 9.18 20.93
C THR A 8 0.75 9.96 21.99
N ASP A 9 1.20 11.15 21.64
CA ASP A 9 1.94 12.03 22.55
C ASP A 9 1.18 13.32 22.88
N LYS A 10 1.49 13.92 24.03
CA LYS A 10 0.85 15.14 24.53
C LYS A 10 1.20 16.39 23.69
N ASN A 11 2.32 16.36 22.96
CA ASN A 11 2.79 17.48 22.16
C ASN A 11 2.22 17.44 20.72
N GLN A 12 1.41 16.45 20.40
CA GLN A 12 0.81 16.22 19.07
C GLN A 12 1.85 16.23 17.94
N GLN A 13 3.04 15.65 18.19
CA GLN A 13 4.10 15.57 17.19
C GLN A 13 3.85 14.48 16.18
N GLY A 14 3.20 13.38 16.60
CA GLY A 14 2.80 12.27 15.74
C GLY A 14 3.95 11.61 14.99
N PHE A 15 3.64 11.08 13.81
CA PHE A 15 4.61 10.45 12.91
C PHE A 15 5.08 11.47 11.87
N LEU A 16 6.34 11.88 11.95
CA LEU A 16 6.94 12.87 11.02
C LEU A 16 6.16 14.20 10.93
N GLY A 17 5.50 14.61 12.00
CA GLY A 17 4.67 15.82 12.05
C GLY A 17 3.21 15.63 11.64
N PHE A 18 2.83 14.42 11.24
CA PHE A 18 1.44 14.02 10.92
C PHE A 18 0.79 13.29 12.10
N PRO A 19 -0.54 13.24 12.21
CA PRO A 19 -1.21 12.46 13.26
C PRO A 19 -0.81 11.00 13.20
N ASN A 20 -0.81 10.29 14.33
CA ASN A 20 -0.51 8.85 14.37
C ASN A 20 -1.62 8.03 13.71
N ALA A 21 -2.85 8.51 13.75
CA ALA A 21 -3.97 7.96 13.00
C ALA A 21 -4.99 9.06 12.67
N VAL A 22 -5.82 8.77 11.68
CA VAL A 22 -7.02 9.53 11.37
C VAL A 22 -8.21 8.61 11.46
N LYS A 23 -9.26 9.05 12.15
CA LYS A 23 -10.52 8.34 12.29
C LYS A 23 -11.62 9.08 11.55
N ALA A 24 -12.38 8.35 10.74
CA ALA A 24 -13.54 8.90 10.03
C ALA A 24 -14.52 7.77 9.70
N ASN A 25 -15.82 8.00 9.89
CA ASN A 25 -16.92 7.07 9.54
C ASN A 25 -16.84 5.68 10.16
N GLY A 26 -16.23 5.53 11.33
CA GLY A 26 -16.01 4.23 11.94
C GLY A 26 -14.83 3.45 11.34
N LEU A 27 -14.00 4.11 10.53
CA LEU A 27 -12.73 3.56 10.05
C LEU A 27 -11.56 4.31 10.69
N VAL A 28 -10.47 3.58 10.92
CA VAL A 28 -9.17 4.09 11.36
C VAL A 28 -8.16 3.89 10.26
N PHE A 29 -7.41 4.94 9.96
CA PHE A 29 -6.27 4.96 9.04
C PHE A 29 -5.04 5.31 9.87
N THR A 30 -4.09 4.39 10.02
CA THR A 30 -2.88 4.68 10.79
C THR A 30 -1.81 5.29 9.89
N SER A 31 -1.01 6.17 10.47
CA SER A 31 0.31 6.51 9.93
C SER A 31 1.29 5.37 10.15
N GLY A 32 2.52 5.55 9.69
CA GLY A 32 3.58 4.58 9.91
C GLY A 32 3.81 4.32 11.40
N VAL A 33 3.80 3.03 11.77
CA VAL A 33 4.08 2.56 13.13
C VAL A 33 5.46 1.89 13.14
N ARG A 34 6.28 2.26 14.11
CA ARG A 34 7.66 1.78 14.28
C ARG A 34 7.91 1.38 15.74
N SER A 35 8.81 0.45 15.96
CA SER A 35 9.31 0.17 17.30
C SER A 35 10.08 1.40 17.82
N LYS A 36 10.01 1.64 19.12
CA LYS A 36 10.75 2.73 19.78
C LYS A 36 11.55 2.17 20.96
N PRO A 37 12.72 1.56 20.73
CA PRO A 37 13.53 1.04 21.82
C PRO A 37 14.04 2.20 22.70
N LYS A 38 14.13 1.97 24.01
CA LYS A 38 14.73 2.94 24.94
C LYS A 38 16.20 3.18 24.62
N LYS A 39 16.91 2.13 24.19
CA LYS A 39 18.29 2.17 23.69
C LYS A 39 18.41 1.20 22.51
N GLN A 40 19.24 1.53 21.54
CA GLN A 40 19.43 0.65 20.35
C GLN A 40 19.92 -0.76 20.72
N LYS A 41 20.76 -0.87 21.76
CA LYS A 41 21.22 -2.17 22.28
C LYS A 41 20.11 -3.07 22.84
N ASP A 42 18.90 -2.53 23.04
CA ASP A 42 17.76 -3.31 23.54
C ASP A 42 17.05 -4.07 22.39
N ARG A 43 17.41 -3.79 21.13
CA ARG A 43 16.90 -4.50 19.95
C ARG A 43 17.54 -5.88 19.82
N ASN A 44 17.11 -6.82 20.64
CA ASN A 44 17.58 -8.20 20.68
C ASN A 44 16.54 -9.10 21.33
N PHE A 45 16.77 -10.41 21.40
CA PHE A 45 15.83 -11.34 22.02
C PHE A 45 15.51 -11.02 23.48
N SER A 46 16.46 -10.48 24.25
CA SER A 46 16.21 -10.14 25.66
C SER A 46 15.28 -8.95 25.83
N GLY A 47 15.16 -8.10 24.81
CA GLY A 47 14.25 -6.96 24.79
C GLY A 47 12.81 -7.32 24.36
N ILE A 48 12.56 -8.54 23.88
CA ILE A 48 11.21 -9.01 23.54
C ILE A 48 10.39 -9.22 24.81
N PRO A 49 9.10 -8.83 24.86
CA PRO A 49 8.23 -9.16 25.98
C PRO A 49 8.24 -10.65 26.30
N GLN A 50 8.25 -10.99 27.59
CA GLN A 50 8.49 -12.37 28.05
C GLN A 50 7.49 -13.38 27.47
N GLU A 51 6.25 -12.99 27.31
CA GLU A 51 5.16 -13.79 26.74
C GLU A 51 5.38 -14.19 25.27
N TYR A 52 6.21 -13.45 24.54
CA TYR A 52 6.52 -13.71 23.13
C TYR A 52 7.88 -14.38 22.92
N ARG A 53 8.72 -14.47 23.98
CA ARG A 53 10.04 -15.11 23.88
C ARG A 53 9.92 -16.60 23.61
N GLU A 54 10.85 -17.10 22.83
CA GLU A 54 11.06 -18.55 22.70
C GLU A 54 11.80 -19.06 23.95
N LYS A 55 11.52 -20.33 24.29
CA LYS A 55 12.18 -20.97 25.48
C LYS A 55 13.64 -21.32 25.22
N GLU A 56 14.02 -21.44 23.94
CA GLU A 56 15.36 -21.82 23.55
C GLU A 56 16.32 -20.64 23.61
N GLN A 57 17.54 -20.93 24.11
CA GLN A 57 18.61 -19.94 24.15
C GLN A 57 19.16 -19.72 22.73
N ARG A 58 19.27 -18.47 22.33
CA ARG A 58 19.84 -18.07 21.04
C ARG A 58 21.29 -17.69 21.16
N PHE A 59 22.09 -18.02 20.15
CA PHE A 59 23.48 -17.58 20.06
C PHE A 59 23.56 -16.10 19.67
N SER A 60 24.61 -15.42 20.12
CA SER A 60 24.80 -13.98 19.95
C SER A 60 24.73 -13.49 18.50
N LEU A 61 25.27 -14.26 17.54
CA LEU A 61 25.19 -13.91 16.11
C LEU A 61 23.75 -13.99 15.57
N VAL A 62 22.99 -14.98 16.00
CA VAL A 62 21.57 -15.09 15.66
C VAL A 62 20.79 -13.93 16.27
N ASP A 63 21.15 -13.52 17.49
CA ASP A 63 20.54 -12.39 18.18
C ASP A 63 20.79 -11.05 17.45
N GLU A 64 21.96 -10.87 16.87
CA GLU A 64 22.29 -9.66 16.12
C GLU A 64 21.38 -9.45 14.90
N PHE A 65 20.98 -10.52 14.22
CA PHE A 65 20.14 -10.47 13.01
C PHE A 65 18.67 -10.75 13.35
N GLU A 66 18.35 -11.97 13.74
CA GLU A 66 16.96 -12.39 14.01
C GLU A 66 16.39 -11.71 15.26
N GLY A 67 17.21 -11.48 16.29
CA GLY A 67 16.80 -10.83 17.52
C GLY A 67 16.28 -9.42 17.28
N LYS A 68 16.92 -8.65 16.40
CA LYS A 68 16.46 -7.32 16.01
C LYS A 68 15.09 -7.39 15.33
N VAL A 69 14.94 -8.31 14.39
CA VAL A 69 13.67 -8.49 13.67
C VAL A 69 12.56 -8.93 14.61
N CYS A 70 12.84 -9.88 15.50
CA CYS A 70 11.88 -10.35 16.51
C CYS A 70 11.50 -9.24 17.49
N TYR A 71 12.48 -8.44 17.94
CA TYR A 71 12.25 -7.28 18.80
C TYR A 71 11.31 -6.28 18.10
N ASP A 72 11.66 -5.87 16.88
CA ASP A 72 10.88 -4.89 16.12
C ASP A 72 9.48 -5.43 15.80
N ALA A 73 9.35 -6.72 15.46
CA ALA A 73 8.06 -7.35 15.25
C ALA A 73 7.15 -7.25 16.48
N ALA A 74 7.68 -7.64 17.68
CA ALA A 74 6.90 -7.60 18.90
C ALA A 74 6.47 -6.18 19.28
N HIS A 75 7.42 -5.24 19.26
CA HIS A 75 7.16 -3.86 19.70
C HIS A 75 6.37 -3.03 18.68
N THR A 76 6.57 -3.26 17.37
CA THR A 76 5.80 -2.54 16.34
C THR A 76 4.34 -3.02 16.31
N HIS A 77 4.10 -4.34 16.44
CA HIS A 77 2.73 -4.86 16.56
C HIS A 77 2.06 -4.42 17.87
N GLY A 78 2.81 -4.41 18.99
CA GLY A 78 2.32 -3.86 20.26
C GLY A 78 1.91 -2.39 20.12
N ALA A 79 2.78 -1.56 19.55
CA ALA A 79 2.47 -0.14 19.31
C ALA A 79 1.28 0.07 18.36
N LEU A 80 1.11 -0.80 17.35
CA LEU A 80 -0.06 -0.78 16.49
C LEU A 80 -1.34 -1.13 17.27
N GLN A 81 -1.28 -2.16 18.13
CA GLN A 81 -2.41 -2.53 18.99
C GLN A 81 -2.81 -1.37 19.90
N ASP A 82 -1.84 -0.77 20.63
CA ASP A 82 -2.09 0.38 21.52
C ASP A 82 -2.73 1.56 20.76
N LEU A 83 -2.26 1.83 19.54
CA LEU A 83 -2.81 2.90 18.70
C LEU A 83 -4.25 2.59 18.27
N LEU A 84 -4.53 1.36 17.88
CA LEU A 84 -5.88 0.95 17.49
C LEU A 84 -6.85 1.01 18.67
N GLU A 85 -6.42 0.59 19.86
CA GLU A 85 -7.22 0.69 21.10
C GLU A 85 -7.54 2.15 21.45
N LEU A 86 -6.56 3.05 21.31
CA LEU A 86 -6.77 4.49 21.47
C LEU A 86 -7.82 5.05 20.50
N CYS A 87 -7.94 4.43 19.32
CA CYS A 87 -8.95 4.78 18.33
C CYS A 87 -10.32 4.12 18.55
N GLY A 88 -10.46 3.22 19.52
CA GLY A 88 -11.69 2.43 19.74
C GLY A 88 -11.80 1.22 18.82
N SER A 89 -10.64 0.66 18.41
CA SER A 89 -10.51 -0.52 17.58
C SER A 89 -9.52 -1.49 18.24
N ASP A 90 -9.12 -2.54 17.56
CA ASP A 90 -8.08 -3.47 17.98
C ASP A 90 -7.49 -4.26 16.78
N SER A 91 -6.46 -5.06 17.00
CA SER A 91 -5.80 -5.82 15.92
C SER A 91 -6.71 -6.88 15.26
N THR A 92 -7.81 -7.29 15.91
CA THR A 92 -8.78 -8.22 15.31
C THR A 92 -9.65 -7.55 14.27
N GLN A 93 -9.70 -6.22 14.27
CA GLN A 93 -10.52 -5.38 13.38
C GLN A 93 -9.74 -4.84 12.17
N ILE A 94 -8.47 -5.23 11.99
CA ILE A 94 -7.65 -4.78 10.85
C ILE A 94 -8.23 -5.30 9.53
N LEU A 95 -8.51 -4.38 8.62
CA LEU A 95 -9.01 -4.64 7.27
C LEU A 95 -7.89 -4.80 6.26
N ARG A 96 -6.78 -4.07 6.43
CA ARG A 96 -5.56 -4.13 5.63
C ARG A 96 -4.38 -3.74 6.49
N GLN A 97 -3.26 -4.42 6.30
CA GLN A 97 -1.99 -4.12 6.96
C GLN A 97 -0.86 -4.23 5.94
N HIS A 98 -0.02 -3.21 5.87
CA HIS A 98 1.26 -3.31 5.18
C HIS A 98 2.36 -3.60 6.19
N MET A 99 3.32 -4.39 5.76
CA MET A 99 4.53 -4.68 6.49
C MET A 99 5.73 -4.34 5.61
N TRP A 100 6.47 -3.32 6.03
CA TRP A 100 7.70 -2.84 5.42
C TRP A 100 8.86 -3.51 6.12
N GLN A 101 9.53 -4.44 5.45
CA GLN A 101 10.61 -5.23 6.03
C GLN A 101 11.93 -4.93 5.34
N ARG A 102 12.95 -4.57 6.13
CA ARG A 102 14.28 -4.25 5.63
C ARG A 102 14.98 -5.44 4.96
N ASP A 103 14.76 -6.64 5.47
CA ASP A 103 15.37 -7.87 4.94
C ASP A 103 14.37 -9.03 5.00
N LYS A 104 13.82 -9.40 3.87
CA LYS A 104 12.80 -10.47 3.79
C LYS A 104 13.34 -11.87 4.06
N ARG A 105 14.65 -12.08 4.09
CA ARG A 105 15.24 -13.37 4.50
C ARG A 105 14.87 -13.72 5.94
N PHE A 106 14.60 -12.71 6.78
CA PHE A 106 14.15 -12.89 8.16
C PHE A 106 12.61 -12.90 8.32
N PHE A 107 11.87 -13.02 7.23
CA PHE A 107 10.41 -13.14 7.29
C PHE A 107 9.93 -14.29 8.21
N PRO A 108 10.55 -15.49 8.23
CA PRO A 108 10.13 -16.54 9.17
C PRO A 108 10.27 -16.14 10.63
N ALA A 109 11.34 -15.44 11.01
CA ALA A 109 11.55 -14.94 12.37
C ALA A 109 10.50 -13.89 12.75
N TYR A 110 10.23 -12.93 11.84
CA TYR A 110 9.14 -11.97 11.97
C TYR A 110 7.79 -12.65 12.19
N GLU A 111 7.44 -13.62 11.33
CA GLU A 111 6.14 -14.26 11.37
C GLU A 111 5.91 -15.10 12.62
N ASN A 112 6.96 -15.71 13.16
CA ASN A 112 6.89 -16.42 14.43
C ASN A 112 6.49 -15.51 15.61
N ILE A 113 6.97 -14.28 15.62
CA ILE A 113 6.57 -13.28 16.62
C ILE A 113 5.16 -12.74 16.30
N ARG A 114 4.92 -12.39 15.05
CA ARG A 114 3.60 -11.88 14.61
C ARG A 114 2.45 -12.79 15.04
N LYS A 115 2.57 -14.11 14.86
CA LYS A 115 1.57 -15.10 15.28
C LYS A 115 1.25 -15.09 16.77
N LYS A 116 2.19 -14.65 17.62
CA LYS A 116 2.02 -14.57 19.07
C LYS A 116 1.35 -13.27 19.49
N VAL A 117 1.70 -12.16 18.81
CA VAL A 117 1.16 -10.83 19.13
C VAL A 117 -0.21 -10.60 18.49
N GLN A 118 -0.34 -10.95 17.21
CA GLN A 118 -1.57 -10.80 16.46
C GLN A 118 -2.32 -12.13 16.38
N THR A 119 -3.32 -12.32 17.24
CA THR A 119 -4.04 -13.59 17.37
C THR A 119 -4.94 -13.93 16.19
N VAL A 120 -5.38 -12.91 15.45
CA VAL A 120 -6.24 -13.06 14.27
C VAL A 120 -5.50 -12.55 13.04
N PRO A 121 -5.33 -13.39 12.00
CA PRO A 121 -4.62 -12.98 10.80
C PRO A 121 -5.35 -11.87 10.06
N ALA A 122 -4.65 -10.77 9.76
CA ALA A 122 -5.14 -9.68 8.92
C ALA A 122 -4.79 -9.90 7.44
N PRO A 123 -5.53 -9.32 6.48
CA PRO A 123 -5.02 -9.17 5.12
C PRO A 123 -3.75 -8.34 5.15
N SER A 124 -2.68 -8.86 4.57
CA SER A 124 -1.37 -8.24 4.71
C SER A 124 -0.59 -8.31 3.41
N SER A 125 0.07 -7.22 3.06
CA SER A 125 1.09 -7.15 2.02
C SER A 125 2.45 -6.95 2.68
N GLY A 126 3.39 -7.83 2.35
CA GLY A 126 4.72 -7.83 2.94
C GLY A 126 5.80 -7.49 1.93
N LEU A 127 6.41 -6.31 2.04
CA LEU A 127 7.26 -5.73 1.03
C LEU A 127 8.66 -5.43 1.56
N GLY A 128 9.67 -5.69 0.71
CA GLY A 128 11.06 -5.40 1.01
C GLY A 128 11.40 -3.93 0.77
N VAL A 129 11.97 -3.27 1.77
CA VAL A 129 12.44 -1.88 1.69
C VAL A 129 13.92 -1.81 2.05
N GLU A 130 14.64 -0.83 1.51
CA GLU A 130 16.05 -0.65 1.82
C GLU A 130 16.26 -0.32 3.31
N TYR A 131 15.39 0.50 3.85
CA TYR A 131 15.30 0.79 5.28
C TYR A 131 13.89 1.28 5.65
N VAL A 132 13.56 1.19 6.93
CA VAL A 132 12.27 1.64 7.44
C VAL A 132 12.34 3.15 7.68
N PHE A 133 11.65 3.93 6.86
CA PHE A 133 11.67 5.40 6.96
C PHE A 133 11.12 5.85 8.32
N GLY A 134 11.82 6.81 8.95
CA GLY A 134 11.53 7.22 10.34
C GLY A 134 12.17 6.35 11.42
N ASP A 135 12.82 5.24 11.06
CA ASP A 135 13.60 4.39 11.94
C ASP A 135 14.66 3.61 11.16
N ARG A 136 15.79 4.25 10.84
CA ARG A 136 16.87 3.65 10.05
C ARG A 136 17.46 2.37 10.63
N GLU A 137 17.42 2.20 11.93
CA GLU A 137 17.89 1.00 12.62
C GLU A 137 16.79 -0.07 12.71
N GLY A 138 15.55 0.30 12.38
CA GLY A 138 14.40 -0.58 12.41
C GLY A 138 14.43 -1.62 11.32
N SER A 139 13.94 -2.81 11.64
CA SER A 139 13.79 -3.93 10.72
C SER A 139 12.37 -4.00 10.15
N ILE A 140 11.38 -3.48 10.90
CA ILE A 140 9.95 -3.61 10.60
C ILE A 140 9.25 -2.26 10.76
N GLY A 141 8.45 -1.90 9.77
CA GLY A 141 7.43 -0.86 9.84
C GLY A 141 6.06 -1.42 9.49
N LEU A 142 5.01 -0.86 10.07
CA LEU A 142 3.62 -1.23 9.80
C LEU A 142 2.78 0.00 9.53
N ASP A 143 1.72 -0.18 8.76
CA ASP A 143 0.56 0.70 8.75
C ASP A 143 -0.71 -0.14 8.59
N ALA A 144 -1.86 0.40 8.93
CA ALA A 144 -3.12 -0.33 8.88
C ALA A 144 -4.33 0.54 8.54
N ILE A 145 -5.34 -0.14 8.00
CA ILE A 145 -6.72 0.32 7.98
C ILE A 145 -7.51 -0.64 8.87
N ALA A 146 -8.29 -0.12 9.79
CA ALA A 146 -9.12 -0.92 10.70
C ALA A 146 -10.53 -0.32 10.84
N VAL A 147 -11.47 -1.11 11.35
CA VAL A 147 -12.81 -0.64 11.66
C VAL A 147 -12.93 -0.41 13.17
N CYS A 148 -13.68 0.65 13.57
CA CYS A 148 -14.16 0.83 14.94
C CYS A 148 -15.54 0.16 15.03
N PRO A 149 -15.67 -0.99 15.70
CA PRO A 149 -16.93 -1.71 15.74
C PRO A 149 -18.08 -0.85 16.28
N ASN A 150 -19.23 -0.97 15.65
CA ASN A 150 -20.47 -0.30 16.08
C ASN A 150 -20.50 1.24 15.98
N GLU A 151 -19.49 1.87 15.41
CA GLU A 151 -19.49 3.33 15.20
C GLU A 151 -20.16 3.76 13.89
N SER A 152 -20.27 2.85 12.95
CA SER A 152 -20.90 3.11 11.65
C SER A 152 -21.76 1.93 11.21
N SER A 153 -22.97 2.23 10.72
CA SER A 153 -23.81 1.21 10.09
C SER A 153 -23.26 0.73 8.74
N LEU A 154 -22.42 1.54 8.09
CA LEU A 154 -21.77 1.16 6.83
C LEU A 154 -20.61 0.18 7.06
N TYR A 155 -19.92 0.32 8.20
CA TYR A 155 -18.75 -0.46 8.57
C TYR A 155 -18.89 -0.99 9.99
N PRO A 156 -19.79 -1.97 10.22
CA PRO A 156 -20.18 -2.38 11.57
C PRO A 156 -19.06 -3.09 12.33
N GLN A 157 -18.39 -3.99 11.70
CA GLN A 157 -17.24 -4.75 12.22
C GLN A 157 -16.54 -5.49 11.09
N ARG A 158 -15.34 -5.98 11.37
CA ARG A 158 -14.63 -6.87 10.46
C ARG A 158 -15.28 -8.25 10.44
N GLU A 159 -15.48 -8.76 9.24
CA GLU A 159 -15.89 -10.13 9.02
C GLU A 159 -14.82 -10.88 8.24
N VAL A 160 -14.33 -11.98 8.82
CA VAL A 160 -13.53 -12.95 8.10
C VAL A 160 -14.48 -13.87 7.40
N ILE A 161 -14.39 -14.00 6.09
CA ILE A 161 -15.12 -15.03 5.39
C ILE A 161 -14.47 -16.36 5.73
N ALA A 162 -15.08 -17.02 6.69
CA ALA A 162 -14.70 -18.36 7.07
C ALA A 162 -15.03 -19.30 5.91
N LYS A 163 -13.99 -19.87 5.33
CA LYS A 163 -14.08 -21.09 4.50
C LYS A 163 -14.91 -20.94 3.22
N LEU A 164 -14.20 -20.71 2.17
CA LEU A 164 -14.53 -21.35 0.92
C LEU A 164 -14.70 -22.85 1.15
N ASP A 165 -15.70 -23.41 0.49
CA ASP A 165 -15.87 -24.87 0.40
C ASP A 165 -14.53 -25.56 0.46
N ASN A 166 -14.46 -26.70 1.13
CA ASN A 166 -13.33 -27.59 1.41
C ASN A 166 -12.04 -27.52 0.53
N LYS A 167 -12.01 -26.65 -0.47
CA LYS A 167 -10.88 -26.27 -1.32
C LYS A 167 -10.30 -24.94 -0.86
N LYS A 168 -9.88 -24.86 0.40
CA LYS A 168 -9.07 -23.75 0.89
C LYS A 168 -7.94 -23.51 -0.09
N LEU A 169 -7.81 -22.25 -0.56
CA LEU A 169 -6.51 -21.77 -1.02
C LEU A 169 -5.69 -21.52 0.26
N PRO A 170 -4.72 -22.37 0.60
CA PRO A 170 -3.91 -22.12 1.77
C PRO A 170 -3.14 -20.81 1.54
N SER A 171 -3.10 -19.93 2.54
CA SER A 171 -2.19 -18.81 2.50
C SER A 171 -0.75 -19.30 2.69
N ALA A 172 0.19 -18.64 2.01
CA ALA A 172 1.62 -18.96 2.15
C ALA A 172 2.20 -18.51 3.51
N GLY A 173 1.41 -17.83 4.35
CA GLY A 173 1.82 -17.31 5.65
C GLY A 173 0.64 -17.03 6.58
N PHE A 174 0.91 -16.36 7.70
CA PHE A 174 -0.10 -15.97 8.69
C PHE A 174 -0.84 -14.69 8.27
N TYR A 175 -1.72 -14.82 7.29
CA TYR A 175 -2.60 -13.72 6.84
C TYR A 175 -3.93 -14.25 6.31
N SER A 176 -4.96 -13.41 6.32
CA SER A 176 -6.24 -13.69 5.67
C SER A 176 -6.17 -13.30 4.21
N GLN A 177 -6.66 -14.12 3.30
CA GLN A 177 -6.70 -13.82 1.86
C GLN A 177 -7.52 -12.56 1.57
N ALA A 178 -8.64 -12.42 2.28
CA ALA A 178 -9.45 -11.21 2.28
C ALA A 178 -10.33 -11.14 3.52
N VAL A 179 -10.80 -9.94 3.83
CA VAL A 179 -11.82 -9.66 4.84
C VAL A 179 -12.80 -8.63 4.32
N LYS A 180 -13.94 -8.51 4.97
CA LYS A 180 -14.92 -7.47 4.65
C LYS A 180 -15.38 -6.71 5.89
N THR A 181 -15.91 -5.52 5.66
CA THR A 181 -16.74 -4.78 6.61
C THR A 181 -17.87 -4.10 5.82
N GLY A 182 -19.12 -4.38 6.21
CA GLY A 182 -20.24 -3.96 5.36
C GLY A 182 -20.09 -4.48 3.92
N ASP A 183 -20.13 -3.56 2.96
CA ASP A 183 -19.97 -3.88 1.53
C ASP A 183 -18.49 -3.82 1.06
N LEU A 184 -17.55 -3.31 1.86
CA LEU A 184 -16.13 -3.23 1.49
C LEU A 184 -15.42 -4.56 1.72
N VAL A 185 -14.65 -4.99 0.73
CA VAL A 185 -13.77 -6.16 0.76
C VAL A 185 -12.33 -5.72 0.53
N PHE A 186 -11.43 -6.11 1.42
CA PHE A 186 -10.00 -5.87 1.33
C PHE A 186 -9.26 -7.20 1.15
N THR A 187 -8.48 -7.34 0.10
CA THR A 187 -7.61 -8.51 -0.08
C THR A 187 -6.26 -8.29 0.59
N ALA A 188 -5.57 -9.36 0.93
CA ALA A 188 -4.13 -9.34 1.12
C ALA A 188 -3.42 -9.07 -0.21
N GLY A 189 -2.13 -8.78 -0.16
CA GLY A 189 -1.26 -8.88 -1.31
C GLY A 189 -1.23 -10.32 -1.82
N HIS A 190 -1.67 -10.52 -3.06
CA HIS A 190 -1.61 -11.81 -3.73
C HIS A 190 -0.36 -11.90 -4.57
N ILE A 191 0.31 -13.01 -4.45
CA ILE A 191 1.59 -13.32 -5.10
C ILE A 191 1.45 -14.56 -6.00
N PRO A 192 2.27 -14.71 -7.02
CA PRO A 192 2.14 -15.75 -8.02
C PRO A 192 2.66 -17.12 -7.55
N ILE A 193 2.19 -17.59 -6.40
CA ILE A 193 2.55 -18.88 -5.79
C ILE A 193 1.41 -19.87 -5.91
N LYS A 194 1.72 -21.08 -6.41
CA LYS A 194 0.78 -22.18 -6.48
C LYS A 194 0.61 -22.85 -5.11
N THR A 195 -0.15 -22.21 -4.22
CA THR A 195 -0.32 -22.63 -2.82
C THR A 195 -0.97 -24.00 -2.64
N SER A 196 -1.68 -24.50 -3.65
CA SER A 196 -2.27 -25.85 -3.66
C SER A 196 -1.31 -26.94 -4.12
N THR A 197 -0.09 -26.59 -4.56
CA THR A 197 0.93 -27.52 -5.03
C THR A 197 1.97 -27.71 -3.95
N GLU A 198 2.45 -28.93 -3.76
CA GLU A 198 3.54 -29.23 -2.82
C GLU A 198 4.77 -28.37 -3.14
N GLY A 199 5.42 -27.83 -2.10
CA GLY A 199 6.54 -26.91 -2.22
C GLY A 199 6.15 -25.49 -2.66
N MET A 200 4.88 -25.21 -2.89
CA MET A 200 4.34 -23.90 -3.25
C MET A 200 5.20 -23.16 -4.32
N PRO A 201 5.36 -23.74 -5.53
CA PRO A 201 6.25 -23.14 -6.53
C PRO A 201 5.70 -21.82 -7.06
N VAL A 202 6.63 -20.91 -7.35
CA VAL A 202 6.33 -19.64 -8.04
C VAL A 202 6.07 -19.92 -9.52
N VAL A 203 5.09 -19.23 -10.09
CA VAL A 203 4.85 -19.21 -11.54
C VAL A 203 6.01 -18.47 -12.21
N THR A 204 6.66 -19.07 -13.20
CA THR A 204 7.94 -18.53 -13.73
C THR A 204 8.03 -18.46 -15.24
N SER A 205 7.11 -19.08 -15.99
CA SER A 205 7.30 -19.20 -17.42
C SER A 205 6.06 -18.81 -18.23
N PHE A 206 6.31 -18.44 -19.49
CA PHE A 206 5.27 -18.23 -20.50
C PHE A 206 4.31 -19.44 -20.62
N ASN A 207 4.80 -20.66 -20.40
CA ASN A 207 3.98 -21.87 -20.49
C ASN A 207 2.95 -21.99 -19.36
N ASP A 208 3.14 -21.25 -18.27
CA ASP A 208 2.14 -21.14 -17.19
C ASP A 208 0.95 -20.23 -17.58
N ILE A 209 1.05 -19.48 -18.68
CA ILE A 209 -0.05 -18.66 -19.18
C ILE A 209 -1.00 -19.56 -19.97
N PRO A 210 -2.32 -19.59 -19.65
CA PRO A 210 -3.31 -20.24 -20.49
C PRO A 210 -3.28 -19.73 -21.93
N VAL A 211 -3.69 -20.58 -22.88
CA VAL A 211 -3.60 -20.26 -24.32
C VAL A 211 -4.31 -18.95 -24.65
N GLU A 212 -5.45 -18.70 -24.03
CA GLU A 212 -6.25 -17.49 -24.19
C GLU A 212 -5.56 -16.21 -23.71
N GLY A 213 -4.56 -16.30 -22.86
CA GLY A 213 -3.80 -15.16 -22.35
C GLY A 213 -2.45 -14.93 -23.04
N ARG A 214 -1.98 -15.88 -23.82
CA ARG A 214 -0.61 -15.86 -24.39
C ARG A 214 -0.36 -14.71 -25.37
N PHE A 215 -1.40 -14.22 -26.03
CA PHE A 215 -1.27 -13.09 -26.94
C PHE A 215 -0.89 -11.76 -26.25
N LEU A 216 -1.08 -11.67 -24.94
CA LEU A 216 -0.72 -10.47 -24.15
C LEU A 216 0.77 -10.40 -23.84
N ALA A 217 1.50 -11.52 -23.91
CA ALA A 217 2.95 -11.56 -23.72
C ALA A 217 3.67 -11.38 -25.07
N THR A 218 4.64 -10.50 -25.08
CA THR A 218 5.55 -10.28 -26.21
C THR A 218 6.94 -10.85 -25.90
N GLY A 219 7.88 -10.88 -26.85
CA GLY A 219 9.23 -11.36 -26.61
C GLY A 219 9.36 -12.83 -26.16
N ARG A 220 8.27 -13.54 -26.08
CA ARG A 220 8.12 -14.90 -25.53
C ARG A 220 8.93 -15.97 -26.26
N SER A 221 9.32 -15.70 -27.48
CA SER A 221 10.10 -16.63 -28.31
C SER A 221 11.58 -16.65 -27.97
N HIS A 222 12.05 -15.68 -27.19
CA HIS A 222 13.46 -15.58 -26.79
C HIS A 222 13.66 -16.10 -25.37
N PRO A 223 14.67 -16.98 -25.12
CA PRO A 223 14.92 -17.52 -23.78
C PRO A 223 15.19 -16.45 -22.72
N ASP A 224 15.81 -15.34 -23.11
CA ASP A 224 16.14 -14.24 -22.20
C ASP A 224 15.01 -13.20 -22.06
N SER A 225 13.87 -13.45 -22.69
CA SER A 225 12.73 -12.55 -22.59
C SER A 225 12.16 -12.54 -21.19
N ARG A 226 11.98 -11.33 -20.64
CA ARG A 226 11.35 -11.09 -19.35
C ARG A 226 9.82 -11.10 -19.42
N ASP A 227 9.25 -10.88 -20.61
CA ASP A 227 7.80 -10.77 -20.81
C ASP A 227 7.07 -12.03 -20.35
N GLY A 228 7.63 -13.23 -20.59
CA GLY A 228 7.01 -14.48 -20.19
C GLY A 228 6.79 -14.62 -18.69
N PRO A 229 7.82 -14.49 -17.86
CA PRO A 229 7.70 -14.58 -16.42
C PRO A 229 6.71 -13.55 -15.83
N ILE A 230 6.87 -12.27 -16.14
CA ILE A 230 5.98 -11.24 -15.57
C ILE A 230 4.54 -11.37 -16.06
N ALA A 231 4.33 -11.72 -17.35
CA ALA A 231 3.01 -11.97 -17.89
C ALA A 231 2.32 -13.15 -17.20
N ALA A 232 3.05 -14.27 -17.01
CA ALA A 232 2.53 -15.44 -16.32
C ALA A 232 2.17 -15.12 -14.86
N GLN A 233 3.04 -14.41 -14.17
CA GLN A 233 2.82 -14.03 -12.79
C GLN A 233 1.64 -13.07 -12.63
N ALA A 234 1.53 -12.05 -13.45
CA ALA A 234 0.40 -11.10 -13.42
C ALA A 234 -0.93 -11.81 -13.75
N TRP A 235 -0.94 -12.66 -14.77
CA TRP A 235 -2.12 -13.45 -15.14
C TRP A 235 -2.59 -14.35 -14.00
N TYR A 236 -1.66 -15.12 -13.42
CA TYR A 236 -1.95 -16.02 -12.31
C TYR A 236 -2.49 -15.26 -11.10
N THR A 237 -1.84 -14.16 -10.73
CA THR A 237 -2.23 -13.35 -9.57
C THR A 237 -3.64 -12.77 -9.74
N TYR A 238 -4.01 -12.26 -10.93
CA TYR A 238 -5.37 -11.79 -11.18
C TYR A 238 -6.41 -12.90 -11.10
N ASN A 239 -6.10 -14.13 -11.55
CA ASN A 239 -7.01 -15.24 -11.41
C ASN A 239 -7.22 -15.65 -9.95
N GLU A 240 -6.16 -15.64 -9.13
CA GLU A 240 -6.28 -15.90 -7.69
C GLU A 240 -7.09 -14.80 -6.98
N LEU A 241 -6.85 -13.53 -7.31
CA LEU A 241 -7.64 -12.40 -6.81
C LEU A 241 -9.11 -12.50 -7.21
N LYS A 242 -9.39 -12.86 -8.47
CA LYS A 242 -10.74 -13.11 -8.96
C LYS A 242 -11.43 -14.18 -8.13
N ARG A 243 -10.78 -15.32 -7.92
CA ARG A 243 -11.30 -16.42 -7.09
C ARG A 243 -11.53 -15.98 -5.64
N THR A 244 -10.58 -15.25 -5.06
CA THR A 244 -10.70 -14.70 -3.70
C THR A 244 -11.91 -13.79 -3.58
N LEU A 245 -12.13 -12.86 -4.51
CA LEU A 245 -13.27 -11.96 -4.50
C LEU A 245 -14.60 -12.70 -4.74
N GLU A 246 -14.66 -13.62 -5.70
CA GLU A 246 -15.86 -14.43 -5.98
C GLU A 246 -16.32 -15.21 -4.75
N ASN A 247 -15.39 -15.65 -3.95
CA ASN A 247 -15.66 -16.33 -2.69
C ASN A 247 -16.28 -15.41 -1.64
N HIS A 248 -16.07 -14.10 -1.78
CA HIS A 248 -16.72 -13.07 -0.97
C HIS A 248 -18.03 -12.57 -1.62
N GLY A 249 -18.45 -13.19 -2.69
CA GLY A 249 -19.63 -12.79 -3.46
C GLY A 249 -19.45 -11.46 -4.19
N VAL A 250 -18.20 -11.14 -4.57
CA VAL A 250 -17.80 -9.92 -5.26
C VAL A 250 -17.11 -10.29 -6.57
N LYS A 251 -17.40 -9.59 -7.63
CA LYS A 251 -16.75 -9.81 -8.93
C LYS A 251 -15.46 -8.99 -9.01
N LEU A 252 -14.51 -9.45 -9.81
CA LEU A 252 -13.31 -8.67 -10.11
C LEU A 252 -13.64 -7.29 -10.69
N SER A 253 -14.71 -7.19 -11.50
CA SER A 253 -15.21 -5.91 -12.04
C SER A 253 -15.73 -4.92 -11.01
N ASP A 254 -15.93 -5.37 -9.76
CA ASP A 254 -16.40 -4.54 -8.65
C ASP A 254 -15.22 -3.96 -7.84
N THR A 255 -13.99 -4.17 -8.33
CA THR A 255 -12.77 -3.58 -7.75
C THR A 255 -12.79 -2.06 -7.91
N ILE A 256 -12.47 -1.37 -6.83
CA ILE A 256 -12.42 0.10 -6.75
C ILE A 256 -10.99 0.63 -6.60
N ASN A 257 -10.08 -0.15 -6.03
CA ASN A 257 -8.67 0.22 -5.88
C ASN A 257 -7.78 -1.00 -6.11
N SER A 258 -6.67 -0.80 -6.79
CA SER A 258 -5.64 -1.79 -7.07
C SER A 258 -4.27 -1.18 -6.83
N THR A 259 -3.52 -1.72 -5.86
CA THR A 259 -2.12 -1.36 -5.65
C THR A 259 -1.26 -2.53 -6.10
N VAL A 260 -0.26 -2.23 -6.93
CA VAL A 260 0.58 -3.20 -7.64
C VAL A 260 2.04 -2.90 -7.35
N TYR A 261 2.72 -3.90 -6.87
CA TYR A 261 4.13 -3.86 -6.52
C TYR A 261 4.92 -4.71 -7.51
N LEU A 262 5.85 -4.11 -8.25
CA LEU A 262 6.71 -4.76 -9.24
C LEU A 262 8.16 -4.77 -8.74
N THR A 263 8.89 -5.84 -8.96
CA THR A 263 10.33 -5.86 -8.66
C THR A 263 11.16 -5.08 -9.68
N ASP A 264 10.61 -4.83 -10.85
CA ASP A 264 11.22 -4.02 -11.89
C ASP A 264 10.13 -3.20 -12.59
N ILE A 265 10.21 -1.90 -12.48
CA ILE A 265 9.19 -1.02 -13.05
C ILE A 265 9.15 -1.07 -14.58
N ARG A 266 10.21 -1.52 -15.23
CA ARG A 266 10.26 -1.73 -16.69
C ARG A 266 9.34 -2.86 -17.15
N ASP A 267 8.84 -3.67 -16.23
CA ASP A 267 7.81 -4.67 -16.48
C ASP A 267 6.39 -4.06 -16.56
N PHE A 268 6.23 -2.77 -16.22
CA PHE A 268 4.94 -2.08 -16.24
C PHE A 268 4.17 -2.22 -17.56
N PRO A 269 4.77 -2.06 -18.76
CA PRO A 269 4.03 -2.20 -20.01
C PRO A 269 3.42 -3.59 -20.21
N VAL A 270 4.13 -4.65 -19.80
CA VAL A 270 3.61 -6.04 -19.88
C VAL A 270 2.48 -6.25 -18.87
N PHE A 271 2.72 -5.86 -17.64
CA PHE A 271 1.70 -5.89 -16.59
C PHE A 271 0.44 -5.13 -17.02
N HIS A 272 0.57 -3.92 -17.55
CA HIS A 272 -0.56 -3.07 -17.92
C HIS A 272 -1.41 -3.67 -19.05
N ARG A 273 -0.82 -4.36 -20.02
CA ARG A 273 -1.58 -5.11 -21.03
C ARG A 273 -2.48 -6.16 -20.39
N ILE A 274 -1.97 -6.89 -19.40
CA ILE A 274 -2.73 -7.90 -18.67
C ILE A 274 -3.79 -7.25 -17.77
N HIS A 275 -3.43 -6.20 -17.06
CA HIS A 275 -4.37 -5.40 -16.26
C HIS A 275 -5.57 -4.94 -17.12
N THR A 276 -5.30 -4.38 -18.30
CA THR A 276 -6.35 -3.91 -19.23
C THR A 276 -7.22 -5.06 -19.74
N HIS A 277 -6.67 -6.26 -19.89
CA HIS A 277 -7.47 -7.45 -20.24
C HIS A 277 -8.47 -7.82 -19.12
N PHE A 278 -8.03 -7.79 -17.86
CA PHE A 278 -8.92 -8.09 -16.74
C PHE A 278 -9.89 -6.93 -16.43
N PHE A 279 -9.52 -5.70 -16.79
CA PHE A 279 -10.30 -4.49 -16.62
C PHE A 279 -10.41 -3.71 -17.93
N PRO A 280 -11.09 -4.25 -18.95
CA PRO A 280 -11.16 -3.61 -20.29
C PRO A 280 -11.90 -2.28 -20.27
N GLU A 281 -12.91 -2.18 -19.42
CA GLU A 281 -13.70 -0.99 -19.18
C GLU A 281 -13.88 -0.78 -17.69
N ASN A 282 -13.94 0.46 -17.27
CA ASN A 282 -14.26 0.76 -15.87
C ASN A 282 -13.29 0.12 -14.83
N GLY A 283 -11.99 0.20 -15.07
CA GLY A 283 -10.96 -0.26 -14.14
C GLY A 283 -11.00 0.42 -12.76
N PRO A 284 -10.29 -0.12 -11.77
CA PRO A 284 -10.11 0.50 -10.46
C PRO A 284 -9.16 1.71 -10.52
N ALA A 285 -9.17 2.55 -9.49
CA ALA A 285 -8.04 3.42 -9.20
C ALA A 285 -6.77 2.55 -9.10
N LEU A 286 -5.69 2.95 -9.75
CA LEU A 286 -4.50 2.13 -9.94
C LEU A 286 -3.25 2.84 -9.42
N THR A 287 -2.52 2.17 -8.54
CA THR A 287 -1.19 2.58 -8.10
C THR A 287 -0.19 1.49 -8.48
N VAL A 288 0.89 1.85 -9.19
CA VAL A 288 1.96 0.91 -9.56
C VAL A 288 3.29 1.44 -9.06
N ILE A 289 4.04 0.59 -8.37
CA ILE A 289 5.22 0.95 -7.60
C ILE A 289 6.31 -0.10 -7.83
N GLY A 290 7.57 0.35 -7.98
CA GLY A 290 8.72 -0.53 -8.07
C GLY A 290 9.39 -0.76 -6.73
N PHE A 291 9.41 -2.00 -6.27
CA PHE A 291 10.05 -2.44 -5.02
C PHE A 291 11.28 -3.31 -5.31
N SER A 292 12.23 -3.36 -4.37
CA SER A 292 13.38 -4.27 -4.49
C SER A 292 13.00 -5.74 -4.28
N GLU A 293 12.01 -6.01 -3.41
CA GLU A 293 11.53 -7.37 -3.13
C GLU A 293 10.02 -7.36 -2.86
N VAL A 294 9.29 -8.28 -3.49
CA VAL A 294 7.87 -8.52 -3.26
C VAL A 294 7.63 -9.99 -2.94
N GLY A 295 6.62 -10.27 -2.11
CA GLY A 295 6.21 -11.64 -1.79
C GLY A 295 7.38 -12.55 -1.36
N HIS A 296 7.50 -13.70 -2.01
CA HIS A 296 8.58 -14.68 -1.83
C HIS A 296 9.63 -14.55 -2.93
N ARG A 297 10.79 -15.18 -2.69
CA ARG A 297 11.87 -15.21 -3.69
C ARG A 297 11.40 -15.74 -5.04
N GLY A 298 11.64 -14.98 -6.09
CA GLY A 298 11.21 -15.29 -7.46
C GLY A 298 9.87 -14.68 -7.86
N CYS A 299 9.12 -14.05 -6.93
CA CYS A 299 7.98 -13.22 -7.27
C CYS A 299 8.46 -11.91 -7.90
N LEU A 300 7.87 -11.54 -9.02
CA LEU A 300 8.11 -10.28 -9.73
C LEU A 300 7.00 -9.26 -9.49
N ILE A 301 5.87 -9.74 -8.94
CA ILE A 301 4.67 -8.93 -8.73
C ILE A 301 3.94 -9.37 -7.46
N GLU A 302 3.33 -8.40 -6.78
CA GLU A 302 2.32 -8.57 -5.75
C GLU A 302 1.19 -7.59 -6.03
N ILE A 303 -0.07 -8.02 -5.85
CA ILE A 303 -1.25 -7.18 -6.13
C ILE A 303 -2.21 -7.27 -4.96
N GLU A 304 -2.69 -6.13 -4.49
CA GLU A 304 -3.78 -6.06 -3.53
C GLU A 304 -4.96 -5.26 -4.11
N LEU A 305 -6.17 -5.65 -3.73
CA LEU A 305 -7.39 -5.04 -4.21
C LEU A 305 -8.28 -4.59 -3.06
N THR A 306 -9.00 -3.50 -3.30
CA THR A 306 -10.22 -3.15 -2.54
C THR A 306 -11.39 -3.24 -3.48
N ALA A 307 -12.45 -3.92 -3.07
CA ALA A 307 -13.66 -4.10 -3.88
C ALA A 307 -14.93 -3.78 -3.06
N VAL A 308 -16.03 -3.54 -3.74
CA VAL A 308 -17.32 -3.25 -3.11
C VAL A 308 -18.34 -4.28 -3.54
N LYS A 309 -18.96 -4.97 -2.58
CA LYS A 309 -20.11 -5.83 -2.85
C LYS A 309 -21.29 -4.97 -3.24
N THR A 310 -21.53 -4.78 -4.52
CA THR A 310 -22.66 -3.99 -5.00
C THR A 310 -23.80 -4.89 -5.44
N LEU A 311 -24.94 -4.75 -4.80
CA LEU A 311 -26.21 -5.23 -5.37
C LEU A 311 -26.66 -4.32 -6.54
N ASN A 312 -26.11 -3.11 -6.63
CA ASN A 312 -26.36 -2.13 -7.70
C ASN A 312 -25.04 -1.50 -8.17
N LYS A 313 -24.64 -1.76 -9.41
CA LYS A 313 -23.41 -1.20 -10.05
C LYS A 313 -23.36 0.35 -10.06
N SER A 314 -24.50 1.03 -9.81
CA SER A 314 -24.59 2.50 -9.73
C SER A 314 -23.87 3.12 -8.53
N LYS A 315 -23.44 2.33 -7.55
CA LYS A 315 -22.74 2.85 -6.36
C LYS A 315 -21.27 3.20 -6.58
N ILE A 316 -20.62 2.63 -7.61
CA ILE A 316 -19.23 2.93 -7.94
C ILE A 316 -19.21 4.03 -9.01
N LYS A 317 -18.66 5.19 -8.64
CA LYS A 317 -18.41 6.28 -9.59
C LYS A 317 -16.92 6.39 -9.87
N ARG A 318 -16.56 6.73 -11.09
CA ARG A 318 -15.20 6.97 -11.52
C ARG A 318 -14.99 8.43 -11.83
N VAL A 319 -13.81 8.93 -11.51
CA VAL A 319 -13.41 10.31 -11.76
C VAL A 319 -12.37 10.31 -12.85
N ASP A 320 -12.60 11.09 -13.89
CA ASP A 320 -11.65 11.26 -14.97
C ASP A 320 -10.48 12.14 -14.55
N TRP A 321 -9.32 11.85 -15.10
CA TRP A 321 -8.12 12.65 -14.89
C TRP A 321 -8.32 14.09 -15.36
N PRO A 322 -7.79 15.09 -14.64
CA PRO A 322 -7.63 16.45 -15.16
C PRO A 322 -6.67 16.49 -16.35
N VAL A 323 -5.59 15.74 -16.27
CA VAL A 323 -4.61 15.48 -17.33
C VAL A 323 -4.43 13.98 -17.38
N LYS A 324 -4.82 13.33 -18.48
CA LYS A 324 -4.82 11.87 -18.59
C LYS A 324 -3.38 11.33 -18.69
N PRO A 325 -2.97 10.38 -17.84
CA PRO A 325 -1.69 9.70 -18.01
C PRO A 325 -1.74 8.71 -19.20
N PRO A 326 -0.58 8.26 -19.71
CA PRO A 326 -0.51 7.35 -20.86
C PRO A 326 -0.87 5.89 -20.50
N PHE A 327 -1.76 5.67 -19.56
CA PHE A 327 -2.24 4.35 -19.17
C PHE A 327 -3.73 4.38 -18.81
N ASN A 328 -4.37 3.21 -18.85
CA ASN A 328 -5.80 3.08 -18.66
C ASN A 328 -6.15 2.82 -17.18
N ALA A 329 -6.53 3.88 -16.48
CA ALA A 329 -7.11 3.83 -15.15
C ALA A 329 -7.88 5.12 -14.89
N PRO A 330 -8.95 5.14 -14.06
CA PRO A 330 -9.59 6.38 -13.62
C PRO A 330 -8.64 7.14 -12.67
N ALA A 331 -8.84 8.45 -12.53
CA ALA A 331 -8.10 9.24 -11.54
C ALA A 331 -8.46 8.89 -10.11
N ALA A 332 -9.73 8.52 -9.90
CA ALA A 332 -10.23 8.01 -8.63
C ALA A 332 -11.49 7.18 -8.83
N THR A 333 -11.79 6.37 -7.81
CA THR A 333 -13.08 5.70 -7.66
C THR A 333 -13.76 6.18 -6.39
N ILE A 334 -15.08 6.31 -6.45
CA ILE A 334 -15.91 6.77 -5.34
C ILE A 334 -16.87 5.66 -4.98
N THR A 335 -16.95 5.33 -3.70
CA THR A 335 -17.99 4.49 -3.11
C THR A 335 -18.62 5.22 -1.95
N ASP A 336 -19.88 5.02 -1.69
CA ASP A 336 -20.68 5.67 -0.63
C ASP A 336 -20.05 6.96 -0.04
N ASN A 337 -19.06 6.85 0.84
CA ASN A 337 -18.41 7.93 1.58
C ASN A 337 -16.88 7.99 1.45
N LEU A 338 -16.27 7.10 0.65
CA LEU A 338 -14.83 7.05 0.43
C LEU A 338 -14.48 7.31 -1.04
N ILE A 339 -13.33 7.93 -1.22
CA ILE A 339 -12.70 8.20 -2.52
C ILE A 339 -11.31 7.58 -2.49
N PHE A 340 -11.05 6.65 -3.39
CA PHE A 340 -9.74 6.05 -3.59
C PHE A 340 -9.09 6.69 -4.80
N LEU A 341 -7.99 7.38 -4.62
CA LEU A 341 -7.25 8.03 -5.69
C LEU A 341 -6.22 7.05 -6.26
N SER A 342 -6.01 7.07 -7.56
CA SER A 342 -4.86 6.39 -8.19
C SER A 342 -3.55 6.97 -7.69
N GLY A 343 -2.45 6.23 -7.86
CA GLY A 343 -1.11 6.74 -7.61
C GLY A 343 -0.80 7.91 -8.54
N ILE A 344 -0.46 9.05 -7.99
CA ILE A 344 -0.24 10.29 -8.72
C ILE A 344 1.22 10.69 -8.59
N CYS A 345 1.91 10.74 -9.70
CA CYS A 345 3.27 11.27 -9.86
C CYS A 345 3.26 12.40 -10.91
N GLY A 346 4.41 12.97 -11.16
CA GLY A 346 4.56 14.06 -12.15
C GLY A 346 4.52 13.60 -13.60
N LEU A 347 3.73 12.59 -13.95
CA LEU A 347 3.63 12.01 -15.29
C LEU A 347 2.56 12.74 -16.12
N LYS A 348 2.96 13.20 -17.32
CA LYS A 348 2.08 13.87 -18.29
C LYS A 348 1.51 12.89 -19.30
N GLU A 349 0.55 13.35 -20.11
CA GLU A 349 -0.13 12.56 -21.14
C GLU A 349 0.84 12.01 -22.20
N ASP A 350 1.87 12.76 -22.55
CA ASP A 350 2.91 12.36 -23.51
C ASP A 350 3.92 11.35 -22.96
N GLY A 351 3.78 10.94 -21.70
CA GLY A 351 4.69 10.01 -21.02
C GLY A 351 5.95 10.65 -20.44
N THR A 352 6.12 11.96 -20.59
CA THR A 352 7.23 12.68 -19.96
C THR A 352 6.90 13.06 -18.52
N MET A 353 7.94 13.21 -17.70
CA MET A 353 7.77 13.69 -16.33
C MET A 353 7.68 15.21 -16.30
N PHE A 354 6.90 15.70 -15.34
CA PHE A 354 6.85 17.13 -15.07
C PHE A 354 8.19 17.60 -14.50
N THR A 355 8.77 18.62 -15.13
CA THR A 355 9.96 19.34 -14.64
C THR A 355 9.70 20.83 -14.73
N ASN A 356 10.30 21.63 -13.83
CA ASN A 356 10.11 23.06 -13.83
C ASN A 356 10.59 23.75 -15.12
N GLU A 357 11.68 23.27 -15.70
CA GLU A 357 12.30 23.89 -16.89
C GLU A 357 11.38 23.91 -18.11
N GLN A 358 10.50 22.93 -18.23
CA GLN A 358 9.60 22.79 -19.37
C GLN A 358 8.28 23.54 -19.26
N ASN A 359 7.83 23.91 -18.03
CA ASN A 359 6.47 24.38 -17.81
C ASN A 359 6.36 25.58 -16.82
N SER A 360 7.43 26.31 -16.58
CA SER A 360 7.42 27.45 -15.67
C SER A 360 6.41 28.56 -16.07
N ALA A 361 6.03 28.60 -17.34
CA ALA A 361 5.02 29.54 -17.84
C ALA A 361 3.57 29.10 -17.58
N GLU A 362 3.32 27.81 -17.30
CA GLU A 362 1.97 27.24 -17.15
C GLU A 362 1.58 27.07 -15.67
N ILE A 363 2.52 27.12 -14.72
CA ILE A 363 2.25 26.88 -13.31
C ILE A 363 2.64 28.10 -12.48
N ASN A 364 1.65 28.63 -11.81
CA ASN A 364 1.82 29.70 -10.84
C ASN A 364 2.21 29.09 -9.48
N PHE A 365 3.52 28.97 -9.22
CA PHE A 365 4.01 28.55 -7.91
C PHE A 365 3.84 29.69 -6.91
N PRO A 366 3.36 29.44 -5.68
CA PRO A 366 3.46 30.41 -4.60
C PRO A 366 4.92 30.80 -4.33
N ASP A 367 5.18 32.03 -3.88
CA ASP A 367 6.53 32.52 -3.61
C ASP A 367 7.35 31.59 -2.69
N THR A 368 6.69 30.97 -1.71
CA THR A 368 7.30 30.00 -0.79
C THR A 368 7.81 28.74 -1.49
N ILE A 369 7.16 28.31 -2.57
CA ILE A 369 7.55 27.16 -3.38
C ILE A 369 8.61 27.56 -4.40
N THR A 370 8.53 28.78 -4.95
CA THR A 370 9.51 29.28 -5.92
C THR A 370 10.93 29.25 -5.36
N GLN A 371 11.12 29.49 -4.06
CA GLN A 371 12.43 29.37 -3.42
C GLN A 371 12.98 27.95 -3.40
N LEU A 372 12.12 26.93 -3.30
CA LEU A 372 12.54 25.51 -3.31
C LEU A 372 13.02 25.05 -4.70
N LEU A 373 12.58 25.73 -5.76
CA LEU A 373 13.01 25.42 -7.14
C LEU A 373 14.52 25.58 -7.34
N THR A 374 15.16 26.46 -6.56
CA THR A 374 16.62 26.64 -6.60
C THR A 374 17.38 25.48 -5.93
N VAL A 375 16.70 24.69 -5.10
CA VAL A 375 17.28 23.54 -4.38
C VAL A 375 17.18 22.28 -5.24
N ASP A 376 15.96 21.99 -5.76
CA ASP A 376 15.69 20.81 -6.60
C ASP A 376 14.44 21.05 -7.45
N SER A 377 14.63 21.59 -8.64
CA SER A 377 13.52 21.96 -9.53
C SER A 377 12.68 20.78 -9.97
N GLU A 378 13.30 19.62 -10.21
CA GLU A 378 12.61 18.41 -10.66
C GLU A 378 11.68 17.86 -9.57
N LEU A 379 12.19 17.65 -8.37
CA LEU A 379 11.39 17.11 -7.27
C LEU A 379 10.26 18.06 -6.88
N VAL A 380 10.56 19.36 -6.81
CA VAL A 380 9.55 20.41 -6.52
C VAL A 380 8.47 20.40 -7.58
N GLY A 381 8.85 20.32 -8.86
CA GLY A 381 7.91 20.24 -9.98
C GLY A 381 7.02 19.01 -9.90
N GLN A 382 7.59 17.82 -9.72
CA GLN A 382 6.84 16.56 -9.60
C GLN A 382 5.90 16.57 -8.38
N THR A 383 6.39 17.03 -7.24
CA THR A 383 5.60 17.09 -5.99
C THR A 383 4.43 18.05 -6.10
N TRP A 384 4.70 19.26 -6.58
CA TRP A 384 3.66 20.29 -6.77
C TRP A 384 2.60 19.83 -7.76
N TYR A 385 3.02 19.28 -8.89
CA TYR A 385 2.11 18.74 -9.88
C TYR A 385 1.22 17.63 -9.28
N ALA A 386 1.81 16.66 -8.59
CA ALA A 386 1.06 15.57 -7.98
C ALA A 386 0.00 16.08 -6.99
N LEU A 387 0.37 16.99 -6.09
CA LEU A 387 -0.55 17.54 -5.09
C LEU A 387 -1.65 18.41 -5.70
N ASN A 388 -1.35 19.16 -6.77
CA ASN A 388 -2.38 19.90 -7.51
C ASN A 388 -3.37 18.97 -8.21
N ILE A 389 -2.90 17.89 -8.82
CA ILE A 389 -3.76 16.88 -9.44
C ILE A 389 -4.65 16.23 -8.37
N ILE A 390 -4.10 15.87 -7.20
CA ILE A 390 -4.87 15.37 -6.05
C ILE A 390 -5.98 16.36 -5.66
N SER A 391 -5.65 17.65 -5.54
CA SER A 391 -6.63 18.71 -5.22
C SER A 391 -7.75 18.79 -6.26
N GLN A 392 -7.40 18.77 -7.55
CA GLN A 392 -8.39 18.82 -8.65
C GLN A 392 -9.28 17.58 -8.68
N ILE A 393 -8.70 16.37 -8.51
CA ILE A 393 -9.45 15.11 -8.46
C ILE A 393 -10.40 15.14 -7.26
N SER A 394 -9.92 15.55 -6.08
CA SER A 394 -10.73 15.65 -4.86
C SER A 394 -11.95 16.55 -5.10
N LYS A 395 -11.77 17.72 -5.72
CA LYS A 395 -12.85 18.63 -6.08
C LYS A 395 -13.85 17.99 -7.08
N LYS A 396 -13.36 17.34 -8.13
CA LYS A 396 -14.22 16.61 -9.09
C LYS A 396 -15.00 15.48 -8.41
N ALA A 397 -14.42 14.86 -7.39
CA ALA A 397 -15.06 13.80 -6.61
C ALA A 397 -16.09 14.31 -5.58
N GLY A 398 -16.26 15.61 -5.42
CA GLY A 398 -17.15 16.24 -4.43
C GLY A 398 -16.53 16.25 -3.04
N SER A 399 -15.21 16.50 -2.96
CA SER A 399 -14.43 16.60 -1.73
C SER A 399 -13.39 17.75 -1.83
N SER A 400 -12.36 17.71 -1.00
CA SER A 400 -11.23 18.63 -1.05
C SER A 400 -9.95 17.93 -0.59
N ILE A 401 -8.80 18.56 -0.81
CA ILE A 401 -7.50 18.06 -0.30
C ILE A 401 -7.47 18.03 1.24
N ASP A 402 -8.26 18.86 1.92
CA ASP A 402 -8.38 18.86 3.39
C ASP A 402 -9.10 17.63 3.94
N ASN A 403 -9.84 16.91 3.10
CA ASN A 403 -10.58 15.71 3.46
C ASN A 403 -9.82 14.42 3.18
N LEU A 404 -8.51 14.49 2.90
CA LEU A 404 -7.67 13.32 2.83
C LEU A 404 -7.63 12.62 4.20
N LEU A 405 -7.84 11.31 4.21
CA LEU A 405 -7.85 10.47 5.41
C LEU A 405 -6.50 9.78 5.60
N LYS A 406 -5.93 9.28 4.50
CA LYS A 406 -4.63 8.63 4.45
C LYS A 406 -3.91 9.00 3.17
N ILE A 407 -2.61 9.18 3.27
CA ILE A 407 -1.70 9.25 2.12
C ILE A 407 -0.56 8.25 2.30
N SER A 408 -0.21 7.57 1.22
CA SER A 408 1.03 6.81 1.11
C SER A 408 1.94 7.56 0.15
N VAL A 409 3.09 7.98 0.65
CA VAL A 409 4.07 8.76 -0.12
C VAL A 409 5.26 7.88 -0.42
N TYR A 410 5.49 7.61 -1.68
CA TYR A 410 6.61 6.83 -2.18
C TYR A 410 7.66 7.79 -2.70
N LEU A 411 8.87 7.71 -2.18
CA LEU A 411 10.00 8.58 -2.51
C LEU A 411 11.19 7.76 -2.96
N LYS A 412 11.98 8.32 -3.86
CA LYS A 412 13.22 7.70 -4.34
C LYS A 412 14.39 7.90 -3.35
N ASP A 413 14.41 9.01 -2.64
CA ASP A 413 15.41 9.35 -1.62
C ASP A 413 14.71 9.90 -0.38
N GLU A 414 15.24 9.58 0.81
CA GLU A 414 14.69 10.11 2.07
C GLU A 414 14.77 11.63 2.20
N LYS A 415 15.78 12.26 1.58
CA LYS A 415 15.96 13.72 1.57
C LYS A 415 14.81 14.43 0.87
N ASP A 416 14.14 13.74 -0.04
CA ASP A 416 13.01 14.27 -0.80
C ASP A 416 11.81 14.55 0.11
N PHE A 417 11.74 13.89 1.29
CA PHE A 417 10.65 14.09 2.24
C PHE A 417 10.54 15.52 2.76
N GLU A 418 11.65 16.20 2.99
CA GLU A 418 11.63 17.59 3.48
C GLU A 418 10.98 18.53 2.47
N ILE A 419 11.29 18.35 1.19
CA ILE A 419 10.68 19.14 0.10
C ILE A 419 9.19 18.81 -0.02
N PHE A 420 8.84 17.50 -0.03
CA PHE A 420 7.44 17.08 -0.02
C PHE A 420 6.68 17.73 1.13
N GLN A 421 7.20 17.64 2.37
CA GLN A 421 6.53 18.16 3.56
C GLN A 421 6.32 19.68 3.49
N LYS A 422 7.32 20.46 3.02
CA LYS A 422 7.19 21.92 2.83
C LYS A 422 6.09 22.27 1.84
N ILE A 423 6.02 21.56 0.72
CA ILE A 423 4.99 21.79 -0.30
C ILE A 423 3.62 21.36 0.22
N PHE A 424 3.51 20.20 0.88
CA PHE A 424 2.26 19.72 1.46
C PHE A 424 1.70 20.70 2.50
N ASN A 425 2.56 21.21 3.39
CA ASN A 425 2.19 22.17 4.42
C ASN A 425 1.74 23.53 3.85
N SER A 426 2.10 23.85 2.61
CA SER A 426 1.59 25.06 1.95
C SER A 426 0.19 24.91 1.37
N LEU A 427 -0.28 23.68 1.22
CA LEU A 427 -1.56 23.36 0.60
C LEU A 427 -2.62 22.87 1.58
N VAL A 428 -2.21 22.25 2.69
CA VAL A 428 -3.08 21.62 3.68
C VAL A 428 -2.76 22.19 5.06
N LEU A 429 -3.78 22.64 5.77
CA LEU A 429 -3.62 23.11 7.14
C LEU A 429 -3.37 21.94 8.09
N LYS A 430 -2.55 22.15 9.13
CA LYS A 430 -2.13 21.09 10.05
C LYS A 430 -3.31 20.34 10.71
N GLU A 431 -4.37 21.04 11.02
CA GLU A 431 -5.62 20.47 11.56
C GLU A 431 -6.33 19.55 10.58
N ASN A 432 -5.96 19.58 9.31
CA ASN A 432 -6.53 18.75 8.24
C ASN A 432 -5.55 17.67 7.74
N PHE A 433 -4.40 17.49 8.40
CA PHE A 433 -3.44 16.48 7.97
C PHE A 433 -4.03 15.07 7.99
N PRO A 434 -3.80 14.27 6.94
CA PRO A 434 -4.16 12.84 6.91
C PRO A 434 -3.19 12.01 7.76
N ALA A 435 -3.51 10.74 7.92
CA ALA A 435 -2.51 9.74 8.30
C ALA A 435 -1.48 9.60 7.17
N LEU A 436 -0.20 9.48 7.52
CA LEU A 436 0.90 9.38 6.57
C LEU A 436 1.64 8.05 6.72
N GLU A 437 1.83 7.33 5.60
CA GLU A 437 2.94 6.39 5.46
C GLU A 437 3.91 6.93 4.41
N CYS A 438 5.20 6.88 4.72
CA CYS A 438 6.26 7.27 3.80
C CYS A 438 7.23 6.12 3.59
N ILE A 439 7.48 5.78 2.33
CA ILE A 439 8.26 4.62 1.93
C ILE A 439 9.35 5.05 0.95
N ILE A 440 10.58 4.64 1.23
CA ILE A 440 11.72 4.90 0.34
C ILE A 440 11.96 3.66 -0.52
N ILE A 441 11.89 3.84 -1.82
CA ILE A 441 11.94 2.75 -2.81
C ILE A 441 12.64 3.18 -4.10
N PRO A 442 13.19 2.23 -4.86
CA PRO A 442 13.96 2.58 -6.06
C PRO A 442 13.13 3.26 -7.16
N ASN A 443 11.85 2.89 -7.30
CA ASN A 443 10.98 3.42 -8.36
C ASN A 443 9.58 3.76 -7.81
N PRO A 444 9.39 5.01 -7.34
CA PRO A 444 8.11 5.45 -6.75
C PRO A 444 6.90 5.35 -7.69
N GLY A 445 7.08 5.51 -9.00
CA GLY A 445 5.97 5.56 -9.96
C GLY A 445 6.15 4.58 -11.12
N PRO A 446 5.26 4.64 -12.13
CA PRO A 446 5.24 3.73 -13.26
C PRO A 446 6.38 3.97 -14.27
N THR A 447 7.35 4.79 -13.93
CA THR A 447 8.54 5.11 -14.74
C THR A 447 9.77 5.30 -13.85
N GLU A 448 10.95 4.98 -14.37
CA GLU A 448 12.24 5.15 -13.67
C GLU A 448 12.58 6.62 -13.32
N HIS A 449 11.89 7.57 -13.96
CA HIS A 449 12.09 9.01 -13.76
C HIS A 449 11.20 9.61 -12.65
N ALA A 450 10.27 8.83 -12.09
CA ALA A 450 9.48 9.30 -10.97
C ALA A 450 10.33 9.37 -9.70
N ARG A 451 10.35 10.54 -9.04
CA ARG A 451 11.00 10.75 -7.74
C ARG A 451 10.01 10.67 -6.59
N ILE A 452 8.74 10.91 -6.88
CA ILE A 452 7.64 10.86 -5.93
C ILE A 452 6.39 10.28 -6.58
N GLN A 453 5.63 9.48 -5.83
CA GLN A 453 4.25 9.14 -6.12
C GLN A 453 3.44 9.22 -4.84
N ILE A 454 2.20 9.66 -4.93
CA ILE A 454 1.29 9.79 -3.81
C ILE A 454 0.01 9.01 -4.14
N GLU A 455 -0.32 8.05 -3.27
CA GLU A 455 -1.61 7.38 -3.24
C GLU A 455 -2.44 7.96 -2.09
N ALA A 456 -3.75 8.10 -2.26
CA ALA A 456 -4.56 8.73 -1.24
C ALA A 456 -5.96 8.11 -1.11
N ILE A 457 -6.48 8.16 0.12
CA ILE A 457 -7.88 7.88 0.44
C ILE A 457 -8.46 9.16 1.05
N ALA A 458 -9.60 9.60 0.53
CA ALA A 458 -10.31 10.78 1.01
C ALA A 458 -11.74 10.44 1.44
N SER A 459 -12.33 11.29 2.26
CA SER A 459 -13.75 11.23 2.55
C SER A 459 -14.53 12.07 1.54
N LYS A 460 -15.70 11.59 1.15
CA LYS A 460 -16.70 12.39 0.47
C LYS A 460 -17.38 13.31 1.48
N ILE A 461 -17.66 14.55 1.10
CA ILE A 461 -18.37 15.53 1.94
C ILE A 461 -19.87 15.21 1.95
#